data_97b0dee3e74402ee760289d91c9a2504
#
_entry.id   97b0dee3e74402ee760289d91c9a2504
#
_cell.length_a   1.000
_cell.length_b   1.000
_cell.length_c   1.000
_cell.angle_alpha   90.00
_cell.angle_beta   90.00
_cell.angle_gamma   90.00
#
_symmetry.space_group_name_H-M   'P 1'
#
loop_
_entity.id
_entity.type
_entity.pdbx_description
1 polymer ?
#
loop_
_entity_poly.entity_id
_entity_poly.type
_entity_poly.pdbx_seq_one_letter_code
_entity_poly.pdbx_strand_id
1 'polypeptide(L)'
;GMILPVKEGEIGLRQSDAVFHHTRQLPEVLSMLGDKIGGAKVIGVSERPRDAKDSYMPCFLVGIGAAQMLAQALGVPLRRFSHQQGHIAAALYSAQRLDLLHERFLAFHMSGGTTEAVLVEPVEGDKMFRTRLVASSLDLKAGQVIDRIGVMLGLPFPAGKHLDPIAVSYTH
;
A
#
# COMPACT_ATOMS: atom_id res chain seq x y z
N GLY A 1 -11.93 -0.32 6.35
CA GLY A 1 -11.34 0.82 5.68
C GLY A 1 -12.39 1.61 4.91
N MET A 2 -12.09 2.86 4.63
CA MET A 2 -12.97 3.77 3.88
C MET A 2 -12.24 4.24 2.63
N ILE A 3 -12.95 4.24 1.49
CA ILE A 3 -12.41 4.72 0.21
C ILE A 3 -12.59 6.23 0.15
N LEU A 4 -11.57 6.96 -0.32
CA LEU A 4 -11.68 8.38 -0.57
C LEU A 4 -12.58 8.65 -1.78
N PRO A 5 -13.48 9.66 -1.71
CA PRO A 5 -14.35 9.99 -2.84
C PRO A 5 -13.53 10.64 -3.97
N VAL A 6 -13.59 10.05 -5.15
CA VAL A 6 -13.04 10.61 -6.40
C VAL A 6 -14.21 11.02 -7.25
N LYS A 7 -14.19 12.23 -7.82
CA LYS A 7 -15.25 12.70 -8.70
C LYS A 7 -15.26 11.89 -10.00
N GLU A 8 -16.45 11.72 -10.55
CA GLU A 8 -16.62 11.04 -11.84
C GLU A 8 -15.81 11.76 -12.93
N GLY A 9 -14.98 10.99 -13.66
CA GLY A 9 -14.08 11.51 -14.69
C GLY A 9 -12.70 11.97 -14.19
N GLU A 10 -12.43 11.99 -12.88
CA GLU A 10 -11.10 12.28 -12.33
C GLU A 10 -10.29 10.98 -12.15
N ILE A 11 -8.97 11.05 -12.44
CA ILE A 11 -8.05 9.89 -12.35
C ILE A 11 -7.47 9.74 -10.93
N GLY A 12 -7.77 10.68 -10.02
CA GLY A 12 -7.25 10.67 -8.64
C GLY A 12 -7.63 11.94 -7.88
N LEU A 13 -7.06 12.09 -6.67
CA LEU A 13 -7.28 13.24 -5.81
C LEU A 13 -6.04 14.15 -5.76
N ARG A 14 -6.26 15.45 -5.66
CA ARG A 14 -5.20 16.40 -5.28
C ARG A 14 -4.74 16.07 -3.85
N GLN A 15 -3.47 16.33 -3.55
CA GLN A 15 -2.92 16.04 -2.21
C GLN A 15 -3.67 16.80 -1.09
N SER A 16 -4.08 18.03 -1.32
CA SER A 16 -4.91 18.82 -0.39
C SER A 16 -6.23 18.15 -0.09
N ASP A 17 -6.89 17.62 -1.12
CA ASP A 17 -8.19 16.97 -0.99
C ASP A 17 -8.04 15.62 -0.26
N ALA A 18 -6.96 14.90 -0.55
CA ALA A 18 -6.62 13.67 0.17
C ALA A 18 -6.38 13.95 1.66
N VAL A 19 -5.61 14.99 2.02
CA VAL A 19 -5.40 15.42 3.41
C VAL A 19 -6.73 15.74 4.07
N PHE A 20 -7.59 16.53 3.42
CA PHE A 20 -8.91 16.90 3.94
C PHE A 20 -9.79 15.67 4.22
N HIS A 21 -9.90 14.77 3.25
CA HIS A 21 -10.72 13.57 3.39
C HIS A 21 -10.17 12.63 4.46
N HIS A 22 -8.86 12.40 4.50
CA HIS A 22 -8.24 11.59 5.56
C HIS A 22 -8.50 12.19 6.94
N THR A 23 -8.37 13.50 7.10
CA THR A 23 -8.63 14.17 8.38
C THR A 23 -10.08 13.97 8.84
N ARG A 24 -11.04 14.05 7.92
CA ARG A 24 -12.46 13.84 8.23
C ARG A 24 -12.82 12.39 8.55
N GLN A 25 -12.24 11.43 7.83
CA GLN A 25 -12.59 10.02 7.95
C GLN A 25 -11.86 9.31 9.09
N LEU A 26 -10.69 9.80 9.49
CA LEU A 26 -9.85 9.12 10.46
C LEU A 26 -10.51 8.87 11.82
N PRO A 27 -11.25 9.82 12.42
CA PRO A 27 -11.97 9.57 13.68
C PRO A 27 -13.00 8.43 13.56
N GLU A 28 -13.72 8.38 12.43
CA GLU A 28 -14.70 7.34 12.16
C GLU A 28 -14.03 5.97 11.98
N VAL A 29 -12.93 5.91 11.20
CA VAL A 29 -12.14 4.69 11.04
C VAL A 29 -11.59 4.19 12.37
N LEU A 30 -11.12 5.09 13.23
CA LEU A 30 -10.62 4.73 14.55
C LEU A 30 -11.75 4.22 15.47
N SER A 31 -12.94 4.81 15.41
CA SER A 31 -14.09 4.36 16.20
C SER A 31 -14.50 2.92 15.88
N MET A 32 -14.26 2.44 14.66
CA MET A 32 -14.52 1.04 14.29
C MET A 32 -13.65 0.02 15.06
N LEU A 33 -12.55 0.45 15.66
CA LEU A 33 -11.70 -0.40 16.49
C LEU A 33 -12.29 -0.60 17.90
N GLY A 34 -13.15 0.32 18.37
CA GLY A 34 -13.78 0.24 19.67
C GLY A 34 -12.76 0.05 20.80
N ASP A 35 -13.10 -0.80 21.75
CA ASP A 35 -12.26 -1.07 22.94
C ASP A 35 -10.93 -1.77 22.62
N LYS A 36 -10.75 -2.28 21.39
CA LYS A 36 -9.51 -2.95 20.97
C LYS A 36 -8.31 -2.01 20.96
N ILE A 37 -8.54 -0.70 20.82
CA ILE A 37 -7.46 0.31 20.84
C ILE A 37 -6.69 0.25 22.16
N GLY A 38 -7.37 0.13 23.30
CA GLY A 38 -6.73 0.09 24.62
C GLY A 38 -5.80 -1.09 24.85
N GLY A 39 -5.96 -2.18 24.07
CA GLY A 39 -5.12 -3.37 24.13
C GLY A 39 -3.90 -3.33 23.18
N ALA A 40 -3.71 -2.25 22.44
CA ALA A 40 -2.59 -2.14 21.49
C ALA A 40 -1.25 -2.19 22.21
N LYS A 41 -0.30 -2.97 21.68
CA LYS A 41 1.08 -3.07 22.20
C LYS A 41 2.09 -2.26 21.38
N VAL A 42 1.69 -1.86 20.18
CA VAL A 42 2.49 -1.07 19.25
C VAL A 42 1.56 -0.37 18.26
N ILE A 43 1.94 0.79 17.82
CA ILE A 43 1.26 1.51 16.73
C ILE A 43 2.19 1.48 15.51
N GLY A 44 1.65 1.02 14.37
CA GLY A 44 2.33 1.05 13.07
C GLY A 44 1.72 2.09 12.16
N VAL A 45 2.55 2.82 11.40
CA VAL A 45 2.08 3.83 10.45
C VAL A 45 2.93 3.88 9.19
N SER A 46 2.27 4.02 8.04
CA SER A 46 2.94 4.42 6.80
C SER A 46 3.27 5.91 6.85
N GLU A 47 4.57 6.26 6.71
CA GLU A 47 5.02 7.66 6.79
C GLU A 47 5.34 8.30 5.43
N ARG A 48 5.51 7.48 4.40
CA ARG A 48 5.91 7.89 3.05
C ARG A 48 5.60 6.81 2.02
N PRO A 49 5.50 7.15 0.73
CA PRO A 49 5.19 6.16 -0.31
C PRO A 49 6.24 5.03 -0.42
N ARG A 50 7.53 5.38 -0.46
CA ARG A 50 8.65 4.45 -0.68
C ARG A 50 9.75 4.65 0.35
N ASP A 51 10.62 3.66 0.52
CA ASP A 51 11.81 3.74 1.36
C ASP A 51 12.95 4.46 0.61
N ALA A 52 12.71 5.73 0.27
CA ALA A 52 13.66 6.61 -0.40
C ALA A 52 13.66 7.98 0.27
N LYS A 53 14.81 8.66 0.24
CA LYS A 53 15.04 9.93 0.97
C LYS A 53 14.06 11.03 0.54
N ASP A 54 13.75 11.10 -0.75
CA ASP A 54 12.89 12.14 -1.34
C ASP A 54 11.44 11.69 -1.54
N SER A 55 11.07 10.55 -0.95
CA SER A 55 9.72 10.02 -1.02
C SER A 55 8.82 10.69 0.01
N TYR A 56 8.09 11.71 -0.44
CA TYR A 56 7.19 12.50 0.40
C TYR A 56 5.84 12.73 -0.28
N MET A 57 4.76 12.58 0.48
CA MET A 57 3.41 13.00 0.08
C MET A 57 2.67 13.56 1.30
N PRO A 58 2.08 14.77 1.19
CA PRO A 58 1.39 15.44 2.31
C PRO A 58 0.28 14.63 2.98
N CYS A 59 -0.44 13.79 2.24
CA CYS A 59 -1.53 12.98 2.78
C CYS A 59 -1.08 12.02 3.89
N PHE A 60 0.19 11.60 3.94
CA PHE A 60 0.72 10.75 5.01
C PHE A 60 0.80 11.46 6.36
N LEU A 61 0.90 12.80 6.37
CA LEU A 61 1.00 13.57 7.60
C LEU A 61 -0.19 13.35 8.55
N VAL A 62 -1.38 13.17 8.00
CA VAL A 62 -2.60 12.90 8.78
C VAL A 62 -2.45 11.61 9.58
N GLY A 63 -2.05 10.53 8.92
CA GLY A 63 -1.81 9.23 9.55
C GLY A 63 -0.69 9.28 10.58
N ILE A 64 0.42 9.96 10.24
CA ILE A 64 1.57 10.13 11.15
C ILE A 64 1.15 10.87 12.42
N GLY A 65 0.45 12.00 12.29
CA GLY A 65 -0.01 12.79 13.42
C GLY A 65 -0.92 11.98 14.36
N ALA A 66 -1.90 11.29 13.79
CA ALA A 66 -2.81 10.46 14.57
C ALA A 66 -2.08 9.28 15.25
N ALA A 67 -1.19 8.61 14.55
CA ALA A 67 -0.41 7.50 15.09
C ALA A 67 0.51 7.95 16.24
N GLN A 68 1.12 9.13 16.12
CA GLN A 68 1.92 9.73 17.19
C GLN A 68 1.09 10.03 18.44
N MET A 69 -0.07 10.69 18.27
CA MET A 69 -0.97 11.00 19.38
C MET A 69 -1.45 9.73 20.08
N LEU A 70 -1.85 8.71 19.32
CA LEU A 70 -2.30 7.43 19.88
C LEU A 70 -1.16 6.70 20.61
N ALA A 71 0.03 6.59 20.01
CA ALA A 71 1.16 5.94 20.64
C ALA A 71 1.54 6.62 21.97
N GLN A 72 1.53 7.96 21.99
CA GLN A 72 1.81 8.73 23.19
C GLN A 72 0.71 8.55 24.26
N ALA A 73 -0.55 8.60 23.87
CA ALA A 73 -1.68 8.44 24.79
C ALA A 73 -1.73 7.04 25.41
N LEU A 74 -1.36 6.00 24.65
CA LEU A 74 -1.35 4.62 25.11
C LEU A 74 -0.02 4.19 25.76
N GLY A 75 1.02 5.01 25.70
CA GLY A 75 2.35 4.68 26.22
C GLY A 75 3.01 3.52 25.48
N VAL A 76 2.76 3.36 24.18
CA VAL A 76 3.27 2.24 23.37
C VAL A 76 4.24 2.72 22.28
N PRO A 77 5.16 1.86 21.80
CA PRO A 77 6.07 2.22 20.73
C PRO A 77 5.35 2.58 19.42
N LEU A 78 5.89 3.56 18.69
CA LEU A 78 5.50 3.90 17.33
C LEU A 78 6.51 3.30 16.34
N ARG A 79 6.04 2.53 15.37
CA ARG A 79 6.83 1.98 14.26
C ARG A 79 6.42 2.65 12.95
N ARG A 80 7.40 3.11 12.18
CA ARG A 80 7.20 3.84 10.93
C ARG A 80 7.73 3.04 9.76
N PHE A 81 6.95 2.97 8.69
CA PHE A 81 7.25 2.22 7.49
C PHE A 81 6.96 3.07 6.25
N SER A 82 7.52 2.71 5.12
CA SER A 82 6.97 3.18 3.85
C SER A 82 5.69 2.39 3.49
N HIS A 83 4.83 3.01 2.69
CA HIS A 83 3.62 2.34 2.18
C HIS A 83 3.98 1.08 1.37
N GLN A 84 5.05 1.16 0.57
CA GLN A 84 5.58 0.02 -0.17
C GLN A 84 6.01 -1.14 0.74
N GLN A 85 6.68 -0.85 1.88
CA GLN A 85 7.01 -1.89 2.86
C GLN A 85 5.73 -2.53 3.44
N GLY A 86 4.69 -1.75 3.69
CA GLY A 86 3.40 -2.26 4.14
C GLY A 86 2.76 -3.23 3.14
N HIS A 87 2.80 -2.93 1.84
CA HIS A 87 2.31 -3.83 0.79
C HIS A 87 3.10 -5.13 0.72
N ILE A 88 4.43 -5.06 0.78
CA ILE A 88 5.29 -6.26 0.76
C ILE A 88 5.00 -7.14 1.98
N ALA A 89 4.96 -6.55 3.18
CA ALA A 89 4.65 -7.28 4.40
C ALA A 89 3.25 -7.93 4.36
N ALA A 90 2.25 -7.24 3.84
CA ALA A 90 0.91 -7.78 3.68
C ALA A 90 0.87 -8.95 2.70
N ALA A 91 1.60 -8.87 1.59
CA ALA A 91 1.73 -9.97 0.62
C ALA A 91 2.40 -11.20 1.24
N LEU A 92 3.50 -11.01 1.97
CA LEU A 92 4.19 -12.09 2.69
C LEU A 92 3.28 -12.73 3.75
N TYR A 93 2.53 -11.92 4.49
CA TYR A 93 1.58 -12.42 5.48
C TYR A 93 0.48 -13.27 4.83
N SER A 94 -0.12 -12.78 3.73
CA SER A 94 -1.16 -13.49 2.99
C SER A 94 -0.66 -14.80 2.38
N ALA A 95 0.59 -14.83 1.92
CA ALA A 95 1.24 -16.01 1.37
C ALA A 95 1.78 -16.97 2.45
N GLN A 96 1.67 -16.62 3.74
CA GLN A 96 2.27 -17.34 4.87
C GLN A 96 3.80 -17.51 4.73
N ARG A 97 4.48 -16.52 4.15
CA ARG A 97 5.92 -16.51 3.87
C ARG A 97 6.65 -15.39 4.63
N LEU A 98 6.30 -15.18 5.91
CA LEU A 98 7.00 -14.22 6.78
C LEU A 98 8.46 -14.62 7.05
N ASP A 99 8.83 -15.87 6.80
CA ASP A 99 10.22 -16.36 6.80
C ASP A 99 11.12 -15.51 5.87
N LEU A 100 10.58 -15.07 4.73
CA LEU A 100 11.31 -14.23 3.77
C LEU A 100 11.69 -12.84 4.31
N LEU A 101 11.15 -12.40 5.44
CA LEU A 101 11.59 -11.15 6.09
C LEU A 101 13.07 -11.20 6.52
N HIS A 102 13.63 -12.39 6.67
CA HIS A 102 15.03 -12.63 7.04
C HIS A 102 15.93 -12.96 5.84
N GLU A 103 15.34 -12.91 4.62
CA GLU A 103 16.01 -13.26 3.40
C GLU A 103 16.11 -12.06 2.44
N ARG A 104 17.00 -12.17 1.47
CA ARG A 104 17.12 -11.22 0.36
C ARG A 104 16.34 -11.73 -0.83
N PHE A 105 15.36 -10.95 -1.31
CA PHE A 105 14.51 -11.35 -2.44
C PHE A 105 14.06 -10.16 -3.29
N LEU A 106 13.50 -10.46 -4.46
CA LEU A 106 12.83 -9.48 -5.32
C LEU A 106 11.32 -9.54 -5.12
N ALA A 107 10.73 -8.38 -4.82
CA ALA A 107 9.30 -8.15 -4.83
C ALA A 107 8.89 -7.43 -6.11
N PHE A 108 7.88 -7.92 -6.80
CA PHE A 108 7.28 -7.23 -7.94
C PHE A 108 6.03 -6.47 -7.48
N HIS A 109 6.02 -5.17 -7.71
CA HIS A 109 4.86 -4.32 -7.47
C HIS A 109 4.21 -4.01 -8.82
N MET A 110 3.06 -4.64 -9.10
CA MET A 110 2.33 -4.49 -10.35
C MET A 110 0.93 -3.95 -10.09
N SER A 111 0.59 -2.84 -10.73
CA SER A 111 -0.71 -2.18 -10.64
C SER A 111 -1.02 -1.38 -11.91
N GLY A 112 -2.16 -0.70 -11.95
CA GLY A 112 -2.49 0.24 -13.04
C GLY A 112 -1.54 1.44 -13.12
N GLY A 113 -0.93 1.85 -12.02
CA GLY A 113 0.00 2.99 -11.97
C GLY A 113 1.47 2.61 -11.82
N THR A 114 1.78 1.35 -11.51
CA THR A 114 3.14 0.94 -11.12
C THR A 114 3.47 -0.43 -11.70
N THR A 115 4.69 -0.57 -12.21
CA THR A 115 5.30 -1.88 -12.54
C THR A 115 6.76 -1.77 -12.20
N GLU A 116 7.15 -2.33 -11.08
CA GLU A 116 8.46 -2.19 -10.46
C GLU A 116 8.96 -3.51 -9.90
N ALA A 117 10.27 -3.73 -10.00
CA ALA A 117 10.99 -4.73 -9.23
C ALA A 117 11.74 -4.05 -8.09
N VAL A 118 11.51 -4.51 -6.88
CA VAL A 118 12.05 -3.95 -5.65
C VAL A 118 12.89 -5.02 -4.96
N LEU A 119 14.16 -4.73 -4.72
CA LEU A 119 15.01 -5.57 -3.89
C LEU A 119 14.65 -5.34 -2.42
N VAL A 120 14.32 -6.41 -1.74
CA VAL A 120 14.06 -6.44 -0.30
C VAL A 120 15.28 -7.05 0.38
N GLU A 121 15.76 -6.37 1.42
CA GLU A 121 16.95 -6.80 2.17
C GLU A 121 16.64 -6.74 3.67
N PRO A 122 16.93 -7.80 4.44
CA PRO A 122 16.80 -7.77 5.89
C PRO A 122 17.70 -6.69 6.47
N VAL A 123 17.31 -6.13 7.59
CA VAL A 123 18.09 -5.14 8.34
C VAL A 123 18.07 -5.50 9.81
N GLU A 124 19.15 -5.19 10.52
CA GLU A 124 19.20 -5.34 11.96
C GLU A 124 18.45 -4.22 12.68
N GLY A 125 17.96 -4.50 13.88
CA GLY A 125 17.29 -3.54 14.75
C GLY A 125 15.80 -3.42 14.52
N ASP A 126 15.27 -2.22 14.78
CA ASP A 126 13.83 -1.94 14.83
C ASP A 126 13.13 -1.85 13.47
N LYS A 127 13.87 -1.86 12.39
CA LYS A 127 13.32 -1.82 11.02
C LYS A 127 12.98 -3.23 10.57
N MET A 128 11.86 -3.40 9.90
CA MET A 128 11.41 -4.68 9.38
C MET A 128 12.34 -5.20 8.26
N PHE A 129 12.60 -4.37 7.27
CA PHE A 129 13.51 -4.60 6.13
C PHE A 129 13.74 -3.28 5.40
N ARG A 130 14.70 -3.25 4.50
CA ARG A 130 14.95 -2.14 3.58
C ARG A 130 14.48 -2.51 2.18
N THR A 131 14.01 -1.51 1.43
CA THR A 131 13.61 -1.69 0.03
C THR A 131 14.41 -0.79 -0.88
N ARG A 132 14.79 -1.31 -2.05
CA ARG A 132 15.49 -0.54 -3.09
C ARG A 132 14.89 -0.87 -4.46
N LEU A 133 14.48 0.16 -5.19
CA LEU A 133 14.03 0.01 -6.57
C LEU A 133 15.20 -0.47 -7.44
N VAL A 134 15.02 -1.55 -8.18
CA VAL A 134 16.04 -2.10 -9.08
C VAL A 134 15.63 -2.02 -10.54
N ALA A 135 14.32 -2.07 -10.83
CA ALA A 135 13.80 -1.90 -12.18
C ALA A 135 12.39 -1.31 -12.16
N SER A 136 12.02 -0.58 -13.20
CA SER A 136 10.65 -0.13 -13.42
C SER A 136 10.32 -0.13 -14.91
N SER A 137 9.04 -0.28 -15.24
CA SER A 137 8.56 -0.12 -16.60
C SER A 137 8.78 1.32 -17.08
N LEU A 138 9.35 1.46 -18.27
CA LEU A 138 9.62 2.76 -18.90
C LEU A 138 8.39 3.30 -19.65
N ASP A 139 7.44 2.44 -19.98
CA ASP A 139 6.25 2.78 -20.76
C ASP A 139 4.98 2.30 -20.01
N LEU A 140 4.24 1.37 -20.60
CA LEU A 140 2.99 0.87 -20.05
C LEU A 140 3.19 0.14 -18.72
N LYS A 141 2.27 0.37 -17.80
CA LYS A 141 2.21 -0.38 -16.55
C LYS A 141 1.42 -1.67 -16.76
N ALA A 142 1.78 -2.74 -16.06
CA ALA A 142 1.18 -4.07 -16.24
C ALA A 142 -0.35 -4.05 -16.12
N GLY A 143 -0.90 -3.34 -15.14
CA GLY A 143 -2.34 -3.20 -15.00
C GLY A 143 -3.00 -2.47 -16.19
N GLN A 144 -2.34 -1.46 -16.76
CA GLN A 144 -2.82 -0.79 -17.97
C GLN A 144 -2.82 -1.73 -19.18
N VAL A 145 -1.81 -2.60 -19.30
CA VAL A 145 -1.78 -3.61 -20.38
C VAL A 145 -2.96 -4.55 -20.23
N ILE A 146 -3.21 -5.07 -19.03
CA ILE A 146 -4.35 -5.93 -18.72
C ILE A 146 -5.68 -5.25 -19.08
N ASP A 147 -5.86 -4.00 -18.63
CA ASP A 147 -7.10 -3.25 -18.91
C ASP A 147 -7.29 -2.97 -20.40
N ARG A 148 -6.22 -2.59 -21.14
CA ARG A 148 -6.30 -2.34 -22.58
C ARG A 148 -6.64 -3.61 -23.36
N ILE A 149 -5.98 -4.72 -23.05
CA ILE A 149 -6.28 -6.01 -23.68
C ILE A 149 -7.72 -6.43 -23.38
N GLY A 150 -8.17 -6.32 -22.14
CA GLY A 150 -9.53 -6.64 -21.76
C GLY A 150 -10.58 -5.81 -22.50
N VAL A 151 -10.37 -4.50 -22.61
CA VAL A 151 -11.26 -3.62 -23.40
C VAL A 151 -11.26 -4.00 -24.88
N MET A 152 -10.09 -4.34 -25.47
CA MET A 152 -10.01 -4.85 -26.86
C MET A 152 -10.79 -6.15 -27.06
N LEU A 153 -10.90 -6.98 -26.02
CA LEU A 153 -11.70 -8.21 -26.00
C LEU A 153 -13.19 -7.95 -25.67
N GLY A 154 -13.62 -6.69 -25.54
CA GLY A 154 -14.99 -6.33 -25.21
C GLY A 154 -15.36 -6.50 -23.74
N LEU A 155 -14.39 -6.66 -22.85
CA LEU A 155 -14.63 -6.79 -21.42
C LEU A 155 -14.84 -5.42 -20.73
N PRO A 156 -15.66 -5.34 -19.67
CA PRO A 156 -15.85 -4.10 -18.92
C PRO A 156 -14.56 -3.66 -18.20
N PHE A 157 -14.39 -2.33 -18.07
CA PHE A 157 -13.31 -1.75 -17.25
C PHE A 157 -13.73 -1.68 -15.76
N PRO A 158 -12.82 -1.94 -14.81
CA PRO A 158 -11.47 -2.49 -14.96
C PRO A 158 -11.48 -3.98 -15.35
N ALA A 159 -10.65 -4.34 -16.34
CA ALA A 159 -10.77 -5.61 -17.02
C ALA A 159 -10.12 -6.80 -16.28
N GLY A 160 -9.20 -6.54 -15.33
CA GLY A 160 -8.42 -7.58 -14.65
C GLY A 160 -9.29 -8.67 -14.03
N LYS A 161 -10.34 -8.30 -13.30
CA LYS A 161 -11.28 -9.26 -12.67
C LYS A 161 -12.07 -10.13 -13.67
N HIS A 162 -12.18 -9.69 -14.92
CA HIS A 162 -12.87 -10.42 -15.98
C HIS A 162 -11.91 -11.29 -16.80
N LEU A 163 -10.64 -10.86 -16.93
CA LEU A 163 -9.59 -11.61 -17.62
C LEU A 163 -9.08 -12.78 -16.78
N ASP A 164 -9.00 -12.64 -15.49
CA ASP A 164 -8.46 -13.65 -14.58
C ASP A 164 -9.13 -15.03 -14.73
N PRO A 165 -10.48 -15.16 -14.68
CA PRO A 165 -11.16 -16.44 -14.90
C PRO A 165 -10.90 -17.03 -16.30
N ILE A 166 -10.76 -16.18 -17.32
CA ILE A 166 -10.49 -16.63 -18.70
C ILE A 166 -9.06 -17.19 -18.78
N ALA A 167 -8.07 -16.48 -18.22
CA ALA A 167 -6.69 -16.91 -18.20
C ALA A 167 -6.51 -18.24 -17.46
N VAL A 168 -7.15 -18.39 -16.30
CA VAL A 168 -7.08 -19.62 -15.49
C VAL A 168 -7.71 -20.81 -16.21
N SER A 169 -8.79 -20.62 -16.97
CA SER A 169 -9.45 -21.70 -17.71
C SER A 169 -8.59 -22.29 -18.84
N TYR A 170 -7.56 -21.57 -19.32
CA TYR A 170 -6.64 -22.04 -20.37
C TYR A 170 -5.38 -22.76 -19.83
N THR A 171 -5.18 -22.74 -18.52
CA THR A 171 -3.97 -23.33 -17.88
C THR A 171 -4.24 -24.69 -17.21
N HIS A 172 -5.46 -25.23 -17.36
CA HIS A 172 -5.86 -26.56 -16.82
C HIS A 172 -6.40 -27.47 -17.90
#